data_46b03f54d48a9bf41f2523ad6ebe9c8a
#
_entry.id   46b03f54d48a9bf41f2523ad6ebe9c8a
#
_cell.length_a   1.000
_cell.length_b   1.000
_cell.length_c   1.000
_cell.angle_alpha   90.00
_cell.angle_beta   90.00
_cell.angle_gamma   90.00
#
_symmetry.space_group_name_H-M   'P 1'
#
loop_
_entity.id
_entity.type
_entity.pdbx_description
1 polymer ?
#
loop_
_entity_poly.entity_id
_entity_poly.type
_entity_poly.pdbx_seq_one_letter_code
_entity_poly.pdbx_strand_id
1 'polypeptide(L)'
;MKHPSKEKVIFHVDMDAFYASVEQYDHPEYRGRPLIVGGASGKRGVVSACSYEARKYGIHSAMPVSWAKRLCPQAIFVPVNMRRYQEVSRAIMKIFDDFTPEKIQISVDEAFLDMSGTERLFGPPARAALLLKERVKTATGLTLSVGIAHNHLLAKLASDFDKPDGLVFVKKGEELAFLDKIDLKDIWGLGKKTLETLHSFNITTVQQLRETDISILQKIVGKAAGDFLYKASRGIDPGIYTERVKNRSISSEVTFEEDTRNIEGLHKTLLHLADQIMFRLLEQGYVGKTVFIKLRYSDFSTFTARQTLKHPLRSEEEIHKIALDLLKKKWDNHSLIRLVGLGVSSLEKKGSHQQIELFCDAADQHSKVENAVQIIRSKGRNINKASLIPHRKNGV
;
A
#
# COMPACT_ATOMS: atom_id res chain seq x y z
N MET A 1 -33.21 -3.35 29.10
CA MET A 1 -31.91 -3.63 29.75
C MET A 1 -30.85 -3.37 28.71
N LYS A 2 -29.98 -2.36 28.86
CA LYS A 2 -28.80 -2.17 28.01
C LYS A 2 -27.85 -3.30 28.34
N HIS A 3 -27.60 -4.20 27.37
CA HIS A 3 -26.51 -5.16 27.49
C HIS A 3 -25.22 -4.38 27.79
N PRO A 4 -24.41 -4.79 28.80
CA PRO A 4 -23.10 -4.18 28.99
C PRO A 4 -22.36 -4.25 27.66
N SER A 5 -21.87 -3.11 27.23
CA SER A 5 -21.06 -3.05 25.98
C SER A 5 -19.90 -4.02 26.16
N LYS A 6 -19.88 -5.10 25.35
CA LYS A 6 -18.77 -6.06 25.35
C LYS A 6 -17.47 -5.29 25.22
N GLU A 7 -16.49 -5.61 26.04
CA GLU A 7 -15.17 -5.00 25.94
C GLU A 7 -14.59 -5.27 24.55
N LYS A 8 -14.12 -4.23 23.90
CA LYS A 8 -13.60 -4.34 22.53
C LYS A 8 -12.24 -5.04 22.59
N VAL A 9 -12.04 -6.05 21.76
CA VAL A 9 -10.77 -6.80 21.64
C VAL A 9 -10.37 -6.78 20.18
N ILE A 10 -9.39 -5.97 19.85
CA ILE A 10 -8.85 -5.83 18.49
C ILE A 10 -7.48 -6.50 18.43
N PHE A 11 -7.33 -7.42 17.47
CA PHE A 11 -6.02 -7.92 17.09
C PHE A 11 -5.55 -7.14 15.87
N HIS A 12 -4.30 -6.71 15.87
CA HIS A 12 -3.57 -6.40 14.66
C HIS A 12 -2.61 -7.54 14.39
N VAL A 13 -2.70 -8.11 13.20
CA VAL A 13 -1.87 -9.22 12.74
C VAL A 13 -1.01 -8.76 11.57
N ASP A 14 0.29 -9.08 11.59
CA ASP A 14 1.27 -8.60 10.61
C ASP A 14 2.31 -9.71 10.38
N MET A 15 2.46 -10.13 9.12
CA MET A 15 3.38 -11.20 8.76
C MET A 15 4.83 -10.74 8.85
N ASP A 16 5.68 -11.54 9.47
CA ASP A 16 7.09 -11.19 9.68
C ASP A 16 7.88 -11.23 8.37
N ALA A 17 8.41 -10.06 7.95
CA ALA A 17 9.20 -9.88 6.73
C ALA A 17 8.58 -10.58 5.50
N PHE A 18 7.28 -10.41 5.28
CA PHE A 18 6.40 -11.26 4.47
C PHE A 18 7.01 -11.75 3.16
N TYR A 19 7.42 -10.85 2.24
CA TYR A 19 7.95 -11.29 0.94
C TYR A 19 9.24 -12.10 1.10
N ALA A 20 10.13 -11.67 1.98
CA ALA A 20 11.37 -12.41 2.23
C ALA A 20 11.11 -13.78 2.87
N SER A 21 10.13 -13.86 3.77
CA SER A 21 9.75 -15.12 4.41
C SER A 21 9.11 -16.10 3.42
N VAL A 22 8.29 -15.61 2.47
CA VAL A 22 7.74 -16.45 1.37
C VAL A 22 8.87 -16.99 0.50
N GLU A 23 9.84 -16.13 0.10
CA GLU A 23 10.98 -16.59 -0.70
C GLU A 23 11.85 -17.62 0.07
N GLN A 24 12.09 -17.43 1.37
CA GLN A 24 12.82 -18.38 2.21
C GLN A 24 12.05 -19.68 2.44
N TYR A 25 10.71 -19.65 2.36
CA TYR A 25 9.88 -20.85 2.43
C TYR A 25 9.93 -21.65 1.13
N ASP A 26 9.75 -20.98 0.01
CA ASP A 26 9.76 -21.60 -1.32
C ASP A 26 11.18 -22.05 -1.74
N HIS A 27 12.23 -21.39 -1.22
CA HIS A 27 13.65 -21.63 -1.49
C HIS A 27 14.42 -21.87 -0.19
N PRO A 28 14.43 -23.10 0.35
CA PRO A 28 15.08 -23.42 1.63
C PRO A 28 16.58 -23.03 1.70
N GLU A 29 17.27 -22.97 0.57
CA GLU A 29 18.66 -22.55 0.44
C GLU A 29 18.90 -21.06 0.80
N TYR A 30 17.83 -20.24 0.88
CA TYR A 30 17.90 -18.84 1.29
C TYR A 30 17.78 -18.65 2.81
N ARG A 31 17.39 -19.70 3.55
CA ARG A 31 17.19 -19.62 5.01
C ARG A 31 18.48 -19.31 5.73
N GLY A 32 18.38 -18.45 6.75
CA GLY A 32 19.53 -18.02 7.56
C GLY A 32 20.52 -17.10 6.83
N ARG A 33 20.23 -16.73 5.58
CA ARG A 33 21.07 -15.82 4.77
C ARG A 33 20.39 -14.46 4.59
N PRO A 34 21.17 -13.38 4.51
CA PRO A 34 20.62 -12.07 4.16
C PRO A 34 19.93 -12.13 2.80
N LEU A 35 18.61 -11.91 2.77
CA LEU A 35 17.77 -11.95 1.57
C LEU A 35 17.08 -10.60 1.38
N ILE A 36 17.11 -10.09 0.17
CA ILE A 36 16.52 -8.82 -0.23
C ILE A 36 15.60 -9.07 -1.42
N VAL A 37 14.33 -8.77 -1.23
CA VAL A 37 13.31 -8.78 -2.29
C VAL A 37 13.18 -7.36 -2.82
N GLY A 38 13.38 -7.16 -4.11
CA GLY A 38 13.30 -5.81 -4.66
C GLY A 38 13.72 -5.74 -6.12
N GLY A 39 13.90 -4.52 -6.62
CA GLY A 39 14.24 -4.27 -8.02
C GLY A 39 15.44 -5.10 -8.46
N ALA A 40 15.17 -6.09 -9.32
CA ALA A 40 16.20 -6.90 -9.92
C ALA A 40 17.09 -6.03 -10.79
N SER A 41 18.40 -6.14 -10.60
CA SER A 41 19.47 -5.76 -11.54
C SER A 41 19.50 -4.35 -12.16
N GLY A 42 18.45 -3.53 -12.06
CA GLY A 42 18.44 -2.15 -12.59
C GLY A 42 19.22 -1.17 -11.71
N LYS A 43 19.78 -0.12 -12.29
CA LYS A 43 20.47 0.97 -11.56
C LYS A 43 19.57 1.68 -10.54
N ARG A 44 18.24 1.55 -10.66
CA ARG A 44 17.22 2.25 -9.90
C ARG A 44 16.14 1.29 -9.38
N GLY A 45 16.44 0.58 -8.33
CA GLY A 45 15.47 -0.24 -7.61
C GLY A 45 15.48 0.11 -6.14
N VAL A 46 14.38 -0.20 -5.44
CA VAL A 46 14.30 -0.12 -3.99
C VAL A 46 14.07 -1.51 -3.40
N VAL A 47 14.49 -1.68 -2.16
CA VAL A 47 14.16 -2.84 -1.35
C VAL A 47 12.65 -2.82 -1.09
N SER A 48 11.93 -3.84 -1.54
CA SER A 48 10.50 -4.02 -1.23
C SER A 48 10.32 -4.65 0.14
N ALA A 49 11.09 -5.72 0.43
CA ALA A 49 11.20 -6.35 1.74
C ALA A 49 12.58 -6.96 1.91
N CYS A 50 12.98 -7.21 3.15
CA CYS A 50 14.24 -7.89 3.45
C CYS A 50 14.08 -8.79 4.67
N SER A 51 14.86 -9.88 4.69
CA SER A 51 14.88 -10.82 5.81
C SER A 51 15.48 -10.20 7.08
N TYR A 52 15.23 -10.80 8.23
CA TYR A 52 15.79 -10.32 9.49
C TYR A 52 17.32 -10.41 9.52
N GLU A 53 17.90 -11.36 8.80
CA GLU A 53 19.35 -11.46 8.61
C GLU A 53 19.89 -10.22 7.86
N ALA A 54 19.17 -9.74 6.84
CA ALA A 54 19.56 -8.53 6.12
C ALA A 54 19.35 -7.25 6.95
N ARG A 55 18.34 -7.20 7.81
CA ARG A 55 18.08 -6.07 8.72
C ARG A 55 19.24 -5.84 9.70
N LYS A 56 19.98 -6.88 10.09
CA LYS A 56 21.19 -6.77 10.94
C LYS A 56 22.30 -5.89 10.32
N TYR A 57 22.27 -5.73 8.98
CA TYR A 57 23.18 -4.85 8.25
C TYR A 57 22.63 -3.45 8.03
N GLY A 58 21.50 -3.09 8.71
CA GLY A 58 20.83 -1.81 8.55
C GLY A 58 19.98 -1.69 7.27
N ILE A 59 19.73 -2.80 6.58
CA ILE A 59 18.90 -2.82 5.36
C ILE A 59 17.42 -2.80 5.77
N HIS A 60 16.63 -1.96 5.08
CA HIS A 60 15.20 -1.79 5.34
C HIS A 60 14.42 -1.52 4.04
N SER A 61 13.11 -1.68 4.09
CA SER A 61 12.20 -1.37 2.98
C SER A 61 12.35 0.09 2.54
N ALA A 62 12.16 0.34 1.25
CA ALA A 62 12.36 1.62 0.56
C ALA A 62 13.83 2.08 0.44
N MET A 63 14.81 1.36 1.01
CA MET A 63 16.22 1.65 0.79
C MET A 63 16.59 1.42 -0.69
N PRO A 64 17.42 2.29 -1.33
CA PRO A 64 17.95 2.01 -2.67
C PRO A 64 18.73 0.68 -2.70
N VAL A 65 18.47 -0.17 -3.71
CA VAL A 65 19.14 -1.47 -3.85
C VAL A 65 20.66 -1.31 -3.96
N SER A 66 21.14 -0.23 -4.59
CA SER A 66 22.56 0.08 -4.67
C SER A 66 23.22 0.32 -3.31
N TRP A 67 22.46 0.84 -2.34
CA TRP A 67 22.92 1.00 -0.95
C TRP A 67 22.90 -0.32 -0.21
N ALA A 68 21.82 -1.09 -0.36
CA ALA A 68 21.71 -2.41 0.23
C ALA A 68 22.87 -3.33 -0.22
N LYS A 69 23.26 -3.29 -1.51
CA LYS A 69 24.43 -4.01 -2.03
C LYS A 69 25.74 -3.60 -1.41
N ARG A 70 25.91 -2.32 -1.06
CA ARG A 70 27.12 -1.84 -0.37
C ARG A 70 27.17 -2.28 1.10
N LEU A 71 26.01 -2.27 1.78
CA LEU A 71 25.92 -2.68 3.18
C LEU A 71 26.08 -4.19 3.37
N CYS A 72 25.58 -4.99 2.42
CA CYS A 72 25.67 -6.45 2.49
C CYS A 72 25.92 -7.04 1.09
N PRO A 73 27.18 -7.04 0.59
CA PRO A 73 27.53 -7.56 -0.74
C PRO A 73 27.18 -9.03 -0.94
N GLN A 74 27.19 -9.83 0.14
CA GLN A 74 26.88 -11.26 0.14
C GLN A 74 25.37 -11.56 0.19
N ALA A 75 24.50 -10.55 0.26
CA ALA A 75 23.06 -10.75 0.30
C ALA A 75 22.54 -11.35 -1.02
N ILE A 76 21.53 -12.18 -0.90
CA ILE A 76 20.78 -12.71 -2.03
C ILE A 76 19.76 -11.65 -2.45
N PHE A 77 19.74 -11.33 -3.75
CA PHE A 77 18.77 -10.37 -4.32
C PHE A 77 17.82 -11.14 -5.24
N VAL A 78 16.51 -11.06 -4.95
CA VAL A 78 15.46 -11.71 -5.73
C VAL A 78 14.45 -10.68 -6.24
N PRO A 79 13.88 -10.86 -7.43
CA PRO A 79 12.83 -10.00 -7.94
C PRO A 79 11.54 -10.18 -7.14
N VAL A 80 10.66 -9.16 -7.19
CA VAL A 80 9.33 -9.23 -6.58
C VAL A 80 8.44 -10.22 -7.34
N ASN A 81 7.91 -11.23 -6.66
CA ASN A 81 6.92 -12.17 -7.19
C ASN A 81 5.54 -11.89 -6.62
N MET A 82 4.91 -10.79 -7.05
CA MET A 82 3.64 -10.32 -6.50
C MET A 82 2.52 -11.37 -6.61
N ARG A 83 2.52 -12.17 -7.68
CA ARG A 83 1.52 -13.24 -7.86
C ARG A 83 1.59 -14.25 -6.72
N ARG A 84 2.81 -14.74 -6.41
CA ARG A 84 3.04 -15.70 -5.33
C ARG A 84 2.66 -15.11 -3.96
N TYR A 85 3.04 -13.86 -3.71
CA TYR A 85 2.71 -13.20 -2.44
C TYR A 85 1.19 -13.03 -2.26
N GLN A 86 0.47 -12.70 -3.33
CA GLN A 86 -1.00 -12.63 -3.30
C GLN A 86 -1.66 -14.01 -3.08
N GLU A 87 -1.08 -15.09 -3.62
CA GLU A 87 -1.57 -16.46 -3.38
C GLU A 87 -1.45 -16.83 -1.89
N VAL A 88 -0.27 -16.59 -1.31
CA VAL A 88 -0.02 -16.85 0.13
C VAL A 88 -0.88 -15.94 1.00
N SER A 89 -0.98 -14.65 0.67
CA SER A 89 -1.84 -13.69 1.37
C SER A 89 -3.30 -14.16 1.43
N ARG A 90 -3.86 -14.61 0.30
CA ARG A 90 -5.24 -15.13 0.27
C ARG A 90 -5.45 -16.33 1.18
N ALA A 91 -4.47 -17.24 1.24
CA ALA A 91 -4.52 -18.40 2.15
C ALA A 91 -4.53 -17.95 3.61
N ILE A 92 -3.66 -16.98 3.97
CA ILE A 92 -3.59 -16.41 5.32
C ILE A 92 -4.90 -15.69 5.68
N MET A 93 -5.40 -14.83 4.79
CA MET A 93 -6.65 -14.09 5.02
C MET A 93 -7.86 -15.01 5.20
N LYS A 94 -7.86 -16.18 4.54
CA LYS A 94 -8.89 -17.20 4.75
C LYS A 94 -8.80 -17.84 6.15
N ILE A 95 -7.59 -18.05 6.67
CA ILE A 95 -7.42 -18.53 8.06
C ILE A 95 -7.99 -17.50 9.05
N PHE A 96 -7.80 -16.20 8.79
CA PHE A 96 -8.35 -15.14 9.65
C PHE A 96 -9.88 -15.14 9.66
N ASP A 97 -10.54 -15.48 8.52
CA ASP A 97 -12.00 -15.60 8.44
C ASP A 97 -12.56 -16.71 9.36
N ASP A 98 -11.76 -17.72 9.70
CA ASP A 98 -12.17 -18.78 10.66
C ASP A 98 -12.24 -18.26 12.11
N PHE A 99 -11.59 -17.15 12.43
CA PHE A 99 -11.56 -16.57 13.76
C PHE A 99 -12.63 -15.49 13.98
N THR A 100 -12.88 -14.69 12.95
CA THR A 100 -13.90 -13.63 13.01
C THR A 100 -14.32 -13.20 11.60
N PRO A 101 -15.63 -12.91 11.39
CA PRO A 101 -16.09 -12.30 10.15
C PRO A 101 -15.74 -10.81 10.07
N GLU A 102 -15.43 -10.17 11.21
CA GLU A 102 -15.14 -8.75 11.33
C GLU A 102 -13.64 -8.50 11.13
N LYS A 103 -13.23 -8.52 9.86
CA LYS A 103 -11.83 -8.33 9.43
C LYS A 103 -11.70 -7.09 8.54
N ILE A 104 -10.66 -6.28 8.80
CA ILE A 104 -10.23 -5.17 7.95
C ILE A 104 -8.83 -5.50 7.43
N GLN A 105 -8.75 -5.95 6.18
CA GLN A 105 -7.46 -6.15 5.52
C GLN A 105 -6.85 -4.79 5.15
N ILE A 106 -5.63 -4.52 5.59
CA ILE A 106 -4.89 -3.28 5.37
C ILE A 106 -3.94 -3.42 4.17
N SER A 107 -3.22 -4.52 4.10
CA SER A 107 -2.26 -4.83 3.04
C SER A 107 -2.35 -6.31 2.63
N VAL A 108 -1.36 -6.81 1.91
CA VAL A 108 -1.24 -8.23 1.56
C VAL A 108 -0.81 -9.08 2.77
N ASP A 109 -0.25 -8.46 3.80
CA ASP A 109 0.39 -9.11 4.95
C ASP A 109 -0.16 -8.68 6.30
N GLU A 110 -1.07 -7.69 6.37
CA GLU A 110 -1.62 -7.21 7.64
C GLU A 110 -3.14 -7.03 7.61
N ALA A 111 -3.75 -7.28 8.76
CA ALA A 111 -5.17 -7.10 8.97
C ALA A 111 -5.49 -6.75 10.43
N PHE A 112 -6.59 -6.04 10.65
CA PHE A 112 -7.26 -5.97 11.93
C PHE A 112 -8.36 -7.02 12.00
N LEU A 113 -8.48 -7.67 13.17
CA LEU A 113 -9.53 -8.65 13.48
C LEU A 113 -10.26 -8.16 14.73
N ASP A 114 -11.56 -7.96 14.64
CA ASP A 114 -12.38 -7.71 15.84
C ASP A 114 -12.73 -9.07 16.47
N MET A 115 -12.06 -9.37 17.56
CA MET A 115 -12.20 -10.62 18.32
C MET A 115 -13.17 -10.49 19.50
N SER A 116 -13.91 -9.38 19.59
CA SER A 116 -14.85 -9.14 20.69
C SER A 116 -15.93 -10.20 20.75
N GLY A 117 -16.04 -10.90 21.88
CA GLY A 117 -17.05 -11.94 22.12
C GLY A 117 -16.74 -13.31 21.54
N THR A 118 -15.50 -13.54 21.07
CA THR A 118 -15.06 -14.86 20.58
C THR A 118 -14.46 -15.75 21.68
N GLU A 119 -14.43 -15.29 22.93
CA GLU A 119 -13.77 -15.96 24.07
C GLU A 119 -14.34 -17.37 24.34
N ARG A 120 -15.63 -17.59 24.02
CA ARG A 120 -16.26 -18.91 24.17
C ARG A 120 -15.72 -19.94 23.16
N LEU A 121 -15.25 -19.47 22.01
CA LEU A 121 -14.74 -20.32 20.91
C LEU A 121 -13.24 -20.56 21.05
N PHE A 122 -12.48 -19.52 21.38
CA PHE A 122 -11.01 -19.55 21.30
C PHE A 122 -10.33 -19.33 22.66
N GLY A 123 -11.10 -19.08 23.73
CA GLY A 123 -10.58 -18.75 25.05
C GLY A 123 -10.16 -17.27 25.17
N PRO A 124 -9.38 -16.92 26.21
CA PRO A 124 -8.90 -15.56 26.44
C PRO A 124 -8.09 -15.02 25.23
N PRO A 125 -8.04 -13.67 25.04
CA PRO A 125 -7.41 -13.06 23.84
C PRO A 125 -6.00 -13.56 23.55
N ALA A 126 -5.14 -13.69 24.56
CA ALA A 126 -3.78 -14.19 24.37
C ALA A 126 -3.75 -15.63 23.85
N ARG A 127 -4.65 -16.52 24.33
CA ARG A 127 -4.78 -17.90 23.85
C ARG A 127 -5.27 -17.94 22.40
N ALA A 128 -6.28 -17.12 22.06
CA ALA A 128 -6.79 -17.00 20.71
C ALA A 128 -5.68 -16.56 19.72
N ALA A 129 -4.84 -15.61 20.13
CA ALA A 129 -3.71 -15.16 19.34
C ALA A 129 -2.64 -16.25 19.14
N LEU A 130 -2.30 -17.04 20.17
CA LEU A 130 -1.39 -18.17 20.03
C LEU A 130 -1.94 -19.22 19.06
N LEU A 131 -3.24 -19.54 19.16
CA LEU A 131 -3.88 -20.48 18.24
C LEU A 131 -3.87 -19.95 16.79
N LEU A 132 -4.09 -18.65 16.60
CA LEU A 132 -4.00 -18.00 15.29
C LEU A 132 -2.59 -18.13 14.70
N LYS A 133 -1.56 -17.81 15.49
CA LYS A 133 -0.16 -17.93 15.10
C LYS A 133 0.19 -19.38 14.71
N GLU A 134 -0.23 -20.35 15.51
CA GLU A 134 0.00 -21.76 15.24
C GLU A 134 -0.68 -22.23 13.95
N ARG A 135 -1.94 -21.86 13.72
CA ARG A 135 -2.67 -22.21 12.48
C ARG A 135 -2.00 -21.64 11.23
N VAL A 136 -1.61 -20.36 11.27
CA VAL A 136 -0.90 -19.74 10.15
C VAL A 136 0.43 -20.44 9.91
N LYS A 137 1.22 -20.68 10.96
CA LYS A 137 2.52 -21.34 10.86
C LYS A 137 2.40 -22.78 10.31
N THR A 138 1.41 -23.54 10.77
CA THR A 138 1.16 -24.91 10.29
C THR A 138 0.73 -24.92 8.83
N ALA A 139 -0.12 -23.97 8.41
CA ALA A 139 -0.64 -23.93 7.04
C ALA A 139 0.32 -23.35 6.01
N THR A 140 1.20 -22.41 6.42
CA THR A 140 2.05 -21.65 5.50
C THR A 140 3.54 -21.73 5.76
N GLY A 141 3.96 -22.26 6.91
CA GLY A 141 5.35 -22.24 7.36
C GLY A 141 5.87 -20.86 7.79
N LEU A 142 5.02 -19.83 7.74
CA LEU A 142 5.40 -18.44 8.03
C LEU A 142 5.00 -18.05 9.44
N THR A 143 5.73 -17.08 10.02
CA THR A 143 5.40 -16.47 11.30
C THR A 143 4.70 -15.13 11.13
N LEU A 144 3.96 -14.72 12.15
CA LEU A 144 3.33 -13.41 12.24
C LEU A 144 3.43 -12.86 13.66
N SER A 145 3.42 -11.55 13.78
CA SER A 145 3.36 -10.85 15.06
C SER A 145 1.94 -10.35 15.31
N VAL A 146 1.47 -10.48 16.55
CA VAL A 146 0.11 -10.10 16.95
C VAL A 146 0.15 -9.07 18.06
N GLY A 147 -0.49 -7.94 17.83
CA GLY A 147 -0.80 -6.95 18.86
C GLY A 147 -2.27 -7.01 19.25
N ILE A 148 -2.53 -7.06 20.55
CA ILE A 148 -3.88 -7.12 21.13
C ILE A 148 -4.12 -5.86 21.92
N ALA A 149 -5.23 -5.16 21.66
CA ALA A 149 -5.65 -3.99 22.43
C ALA A 149 -7.17 -3.75 22.28
N HIS A 150 -7.68 -2.73 22.97
CA HIS A 150 -9.09 -2.34 22.87
C HIS A 150 -9.38 -1.37 21.69
N ASN A 151 -8.35 -0.94 20.93
CA ASN A 151 -8.49 -0.11 19.75
C ASN A 151 -7.41 -0.42 18.70
N HIS A 152 -7.62 0.06 17.47
CA HIS A 152 -6.76 -0.24 16.34
C HIS A 152 -5.35 0.36 16.46
N LEU A 153 -5.23 1.60 16.96
CA LEU A 153 -3.94 2.25 17.12
C LEU A 153 -3.01 1.45 18.02
N LEU A 154 -3.49 1.12 19.22
CA LEU A 154 -2.68 0.37 20.20
C LEU A 154 -2.39 -1.06 19.74
N ALA A 155 -3.36 -1.72 19.07
CA ALA A 155 -3.13 -3.04 18.51
C ALA A 155 -2.03 -3.02 17.42
N LYS A 156 -2.01 -2.00 16.55
CA LYS A 156 -0.96 -1.81 15.55
C LYS A 156 0.41 -1.59 16.19
N LEU A 157 0.51 -0.66 17.14
CA LEU A 157 1.77 -0.40 17.84
C LEU A 157 2.27 -1.65 18.59
N ALA A 158 1.35 -2.42 19.20
CA ALA A 158 1.67 -3.64 19.91
C ALA A 158 2.23 -4.74 18.98
N SER A 159 1.68 -4.89 17.77
CA SER A 159 2.18 -5.89 16.82
C SER A 159 3.59 -5.61 16.30
N ASP A 160 3.99 -4.33 16.26
CA ASP A 160 5.31 -3.91 15.81
C ASP A 160 6.36 -3.96 16.93
N PHE A 161 5.93 -3.97 18.21
CA PHE A 161 6.78 -3.77 19.37
C PHE A 161 7.78 -4.92 19.62
N ASP A 162 7.37 -6.16 19.38
CA ASP A 162 8.18 -7.37 19.71
C ASP A 162 8.34 -8.28 18.47
N LYS A 163 8.60 -7.70 17.29
CA LYS A 163 8.88 -8.47 16.07
C LYS A 163 10.29 -9.08 16.09
N PRO A 164 10.51 -10.29 15.54
CA PRO A 164 9.55 -11.18 14.87
C PRO A 164 8.86 -12.19 15.82
N ASP A 165 7.80 -12.80 15.34
CA ASP A 165 7.02 -13.85 16.01
C ASP A 165 6.47 -13.38 17.39
N GLY A 166 6.25 -12.08 17.52
CA GLY A 166 5.83 -11.42 18.75
C GLY A 166 4.36 -11.62 19.10
N LEU A 167 4.05 -11.41 20.38
CA LEU A 167 2.70 -11.37 20.91
C LEU A 167 2.64 -10.36 22.06
N VAL A 168 2.03 -9.22 21.82
CA VAL A 168 1.92 -8.14 22.82
C VAL A 168 0.46 -7.82 23.10
N PHE A 169 0.08 -7.84 24.37
CA PHE A 169 -1.27 -7.51 24.83
C PHE A 169 -1.23 -6.25 25.69
N VAL A 170 -1.79 -5.16 25.18
CA VAL A 170 -1.98 -3.91 25.91
C VAL A 170 -3.34 -3.95 26.59
N LYS A 171 -3.35 -4.23 27.88
CA LYS A 171 -4.59 -4.28 28.68
C LYS A 171 -5.13 -2.87 28.91
N LYS A 172 -6.43 -2.79 29.15
CA LYS A 172 -7.07 -1.55 29.50
C LYS A 172 -6.52 -1.01 30.84
N GLY A 173 -6.13 0.25 30.83
CA GLY A 173 -5.45 0.91 31.95
C GLY A 173 -3.92 0.86 31.86
N GLU A 174 -3.34 0.07 30.95
CA GLU A 174 -1.88 -0.03 30.74
C GLU A 174 -1.41 0.79 29.51
N GLU A 175 -2.31 1.52 28.83
CA GLU A 175 -2.05 2.19 27.55
C GLU A 175 -0.88 3.17 27.64
N LEU A 176 -0.87 4.01 28.67
CA LEU A 176 0.18 5.03 28.84
C LEU A 176 1.52 4.39 29.16
N ALA A 177 1.53 3.39 30.03
CA ALA A 177 2.75 2.64 30.37
C ALA A 177 3.33 1.88 29.18
N PHE A 178 2.48 1.42 28.26
CA PHE A 178 2.92 0.83 27.00
C PHE A 178 3.47 1.89 26.05
N LEU A 179 2.76 3.01 25.87
CA LEU A 179 3.15 4.09 24.98
C LEU A 179 4.48 4.75 25.39
N ASP A 180 4.78 4.79 26.70
CA ASP A 180 6.05 5.33 27.22
C ASP A 180 7.27 4.46 26.85
N LYS A 181 7.05 3.21 26.38
CA LYS A 181 8.10 2.31 25.87
C LYS A 181 8.28 2.43 24.35
N ILE A 182 7.38 3.14 23.65
CA ILE A 182 7.42 3.29 22.19
C ILE A 182 8.31 4.48 21.83
N ASP A 183 9.21 4.29 20.88
CA ASP A 183 9.95 5.40 20.31
C ASP A 183 8.99 6.33 19.56
N LEU A 184 9.20 7.65 19.65
CA LEU A 184 8.35 8.64 18.99
C LEU A 184 8.25 8.40 17.47
N LYS A 185 9.34 7.96 16.82
CA LYS A 185 9.39 7.63 15.39
C LYS A 185 8.48 6.47 14.99
N ASP A 186 8.15 5.56 15.95
CA ASP A 186 7.38 4.35 15.72
C ASP A 186 5.87 4.57 15.91
N ILE A 187 5.46 5.79 16.32
CA ILE A 187 4.05 6.16 16.29
C ILE A 187 3.55 6.12 14.86
N TRP A 188 2.66 5.18 14.60
CA TRP A 188 2.06 5.02 13.28
C TRP A 188 1.39 6.31 12.81
N GLY A 189 1.68 6.74 11.58
CA GLY A 189 1.21 8.01 11.02
C GLY A 189 2.12 9.21 11.26
N LEU A 190 3.17 9.07 12.08
CA LEU A 190 4.18 10.09 12.27
C LEU A 190 5.26 9.98 11.17
N GLY A 191 5.14 10.79 10.12
CA GLY A 191 6.13 10.82 9.04
C GLY A 191 7.44 11.52 9.43
N LYS A 192 8.53 11.22 8.70
CA LYS A 192 9.88 11.76 8.95
C LYS A 192 9.92 13.29 9.11
N LYS A 193 9.24 14.04 8.22
CA LYS A 193 9.22 15.52 8.31
C LYS A 193 8.55 16.02 9.58
N THR A 194 7.46 15.39 10.01
CA THR A 194 6.78 15.75 11.25
C THR A 194 7.64 15.41 12.46
N LEU A 195 8.35 14.26 12.43
CA LEU A 195 9.31 13.88 13.46
C LEU A 195 10.46 14.90 13.58
N GLU A 196 11.06 15.31 12.46
CA GLU A 196 12.10 16.33 12.41
C GLU A 196 11.59 17.67 12.97
N THR A 197 10.35 18.04 12.65
CA THR A 197 9.72 19.25 13.20
C THR A 197 9.53 19.13 14.72
N LEU A 198 9.01 18.01 15.23
CA LEU A 198 8.85 17.80 16.68
C LEU A 198 10.20 17.88 17.41
N HIS A 199 11.25 17.26 16.85
CA HIS A 199 12.60 17.31 17.43
C HIS A 199 13.15 18.75 17.48
N SER A 200 12.85 19.61 16.50
CA SER A 200 13.26 21.02 16.52
C SER A 200 12.61 21.83 17.65
N PHE A 201 11.50 21.31 18.21
CA PHE A 201 10.83 21.86 19.40
C PHE A 201 11.14 21.07 20.69
N ASN A 202 12.20 20.24 20.68
CA ASN A 202 12.63 19.40 21.81
C ASN A 202 11.58 18.37 22.26
N ILE A 203 10.65 17.97 21.38
CA ILE A 203 9.71 16.89 21.61
C ILE A 203 10.31 15.62 21.02
N THR A 204 10.93 14.77 21.86
CA THR A 204 11.70 13.59 21.44
C THR A 204 11.11 12.27 21.95
N THR A 205 10.15 12.32 22.90
CA THR A 205 9.50 11.15 23.48
C THR A 205 7.98 11.24 23.38
N VAL A 206 7.31 10.09 23.48
CA VAL A 206 5.84 10.04 23.51
C VAL A 206 5.27 10.73 24.76
N GLN A 207 5.99 10.66 25.89
CA GLN A 207 5.61 11.35 27.10
C GLN A 207 5.63 12.87 26.90
N GLN A 208 6.71 13.45 26.36
CA GLN A 208 6.80 14.88 26.06
C GLN A 208 5.73 15.32 25.07
N LEU A 209 5.46 14.49 24.03
CA LEU A 209 4.36 14.74 23.09
C LEU A 209 3.01 14.79 23.82
N ARG A 210 2.77 13.89 24.77
CA ARG A 210 1.54 13.85 25.58
C ARG A 210 1.40 15.05 26.51
N GLU A 211 2.49 15.54 27.09
CA GLU A 211 2.51 16.70 27.97
C GLU A 211 2.33 18.03 27.22
N THR A 212 2.56 18.03 25.91
CA THR A 212 2.41 19.22 25.06
C THR A 212 0.92 19.54 24.84
N ASP A 213 0.55 20.83 25.01
CA ASP A 213 -0.81 21.31 24.76
C ASP A 213 -1.21 21.15 23.31
N ILE A 214 -2.48 20.81 23.05
CA ILE A 214 -3.01 20.60 21.71
C ILE A 214 -2.86 21.83 20.81
N SER A 215 -3.03 23.02 21.36
CA SER A 215 -2.91 24.29 20.61
C SER A 215 -1.47 24.53 20.14
N ILE A 216 -0.49 24.10 20.93
CA ILE A 216 0.93 24.15 20.59
C ILE A 216 1.23 23.13 19.48
N LEU A 217 0.77 21.88 19.63
CA LEU A 217 0.94 20.84 18.61
C LEU A 217 0.35 21.28 17.26
N GLN A 218 -0.87 21.84 17.27
CA GLN A 218 -1.51 22.34 16.07
C GLN A 218 -0.74 23.48 15.38
N LYS A 219 -0.10 24.35 16.17
CA LYS A 219 0.78 25.43 15.63
C LYS A 219 2.07 24.87 15.01
N ILE A 220 2.65 23.83 15.62
CA ILE A 220 3.94 23.24 15.18
C ILE A 220 3.76 22.40 13.91
N VAL A 221 2.77 21.49 13.89
CA VAL A 221 2.65 20.47 12.83
C VAL A 221 1.37 20.60 11.98
N GLY A 222 0.56 21.62 12.22
CA GLY A 222 -0.74 21.83 11.60
C GLY A 222 -1.89 21.13 12.32
N LYS A 223 -3.12 21.61 12.10
CA LYS A 223 -4.32 21.19 12.85
C LYS A 223 -4.53 19.67 12.81
N ALA A 224 -4.58 19.09 11.61
CA ALA A 224 -4.89 17.66 11.46
C ALA A 224 -3.82 16.74 12.10
N ALA A 225 -2.53 17.04 11.90
CA ALA A 225 -1.44 16.29 12.52
C ALA A 225 -1.37 16.51 14.03
N GLY A 226 -1.63 17.74 14.52
CA GLY A 226 -1.68 18.05 15.94
C GLY A 226 -2.80 17.29 16.66
N ASP A 227 -4.02 17.28 16.09
CA ASP A 227 -5.15 16.52 16.63
C ASP A 227 -4.88 15.03 16.68
N PHE A 228 -4.28 14.51 15.61
CA PHE A 228 -3.88 13.11 15.52
C PHE A 228 -2.85 12.74 16.60
N LEU A 229 -1.76 13.47 16.71
CA LEU A 229 -0.68 13.21 17.65
C LEU A 229 -1.11 13.37 19.10
N TYR A 230 -1.96 14.36 19.37
CA TYR A 230 -2.56 14.56 20.71
C TYR A 230 -3.35 13.32 21.15
N LYS A 231 -4.17 12.75 20.27
CA LYS A 231 -4.92 11.51 20.56
C LYS A 231 -4.00 10.32 20.67
N ALA A 232 -3.11 10.13 19.70
CA ALA A 232 -2.23 8.98 19.63
C ALA A 232 -1.33 8.84 20.87
N SER A 233 -0.73 9.95 21.36
CA SER A 233 0.11 9.95 22.56
C SER A 233 -0.65 9.62 23.85
N ARG A 234 -1.99 9.63 23.82
CA ARG A 234 -2.89 9.27 24.94
C ARG A 234 -3.56 7.92 24.76
N GLY A 235 -3.18 7.15 23.73
CA GLY A 235 -3.80 5.86 23.43
C GLY A 235 -5.23 5.95 22.91
N ILE A 236 -5.66 7.14 22.48
CA ILE A 236 -6.98 7.38 21.92
C ILE A 236 -6.91 7.13 20.40
N ASP A 237 -7.72 6.20 19.92
CA ASP A 237 -7.79 5.90 18.49
C ASP A 237 -8.32 7.11 17.71
N PRO A 238 -7.55 7.64 16.75
CA PRO A 238 -8.01 8.75 15.91
C PRO A 238 -9.10 8.35 14.90
N GLY A 239 -9.45 7.06 14.80
CA GLY A 239 -10.52 6.55 13.94
C GLY A 239 -10.12 6.33 12.48
N ILE A 240 -8.84 6.19 12.18
CA ILE A 240 -8.33 6.07 10.79
C ILE A 240 -8.71 4.72 10.16
N TYR A 241 -8.89 3.67 10.98
CA TYR A 241 -9.15 2.30 10.52
C TYR A 241 -10.61 1.85 10.64
N THR A 242 -11.52 2.74 10.98
CA THR A 242 -12.92 2.39 11.25
C THR A 242 -13.78 2.28 10.01
N GLU A 243 -13.32 2.80 8.87
CA GLU A 243 -14.06 2.74 7.61
C GLU A 243 -13.22 2.11 6.50
N ARG A 244 -13.87 1.31 5.63
CA ARG A 244 -13.26 0.88 4.37
C ARG A 244 -12.90 2.12 3.56
N VAL A 245 -11.61 2.35 3.36
CA VAL A 245 -11.11 3.47 2.56
C VAL A 245 -11.67 3.35 1.14
N LYS A 246 -12.56 4.27 0.76
CA LYS A 246 -13.04 4.34 -0.62
C LYS A 246 -11.89 4.76 -1.52
N ASN A 247 -11.63 4.00 -2.58
CA ASN A 247 -10.66 4.38 -3.59
C ASN A 247 -11.04 5.75 -4.17
N ARG A 248 -10.15 6.73 -4.03
CA ARG A 248 -10.34 8.09 -4.57
C ARG A 248 -9.76 8.22 -5.97
N SER A 249 -8.79 7.39 -6.30
CA SER A 249 -8.12 7.35 -7.61
C SER A 249 -7.53 5.98 -7.89
N ILE A 250 -7.37 5.65 -9.16
CA ILE A 250 -6.61 4.51 -9.65
C ILE A 250 -5.47 5.08 -10.50
N SER A 251 -4.22 4.75 -10.14
CA SER A 251 -3.04 5.27 -10.82
C SER A 251 -1.94 4.22 -10.89
N SER A 252 -1.03 4.43 -11.85
CA SER A 252 0.20 3.67 -11.99
C SER A 252 1.32 4.61 -12.43
N GLU A 253 2.57 4.29 -12.05
CA GLU A 253 3.74 5.10 -12.42
C GLU A 253 4.93 4.23 -12.75
N VAL A 254 5.78 4.70 -13.64
CA VAL A 254 7.01 4.05 -14.06
C VAL A 254 8.18 4.99 -13.81
N THR A 255 9.16 4.50 -13.04
CA THR A 255 10.49 5.13 -12.94
C THR A 255 11.39 4.50 -13.99
N PHE A 256 11.93 5.32 -14.89
CA PHE A 256 12.83 4.83 -15.94
C PHE A 256 14.18 4.41 -15.35
N GLU A 257 14.82 3.40 -15.93
CA GLU A 257 16.17 2.97 -15.52
C GLU A 257 17.21 4.08 -15.71
N GLU A 258 17.05 4.89 -16.76
CA GLU A 258 17.81 6.11 -17.02
C GLU A 258 16.84 7.26 -17.29
N ASP A 259 17.26 8.48 -16.93
CA ASP A 259 16.45 9.67 -17.23
C ASP A 259 16.34 9.86 -18.74
N THR A 260 15.16 10.16 -19.23
CA THR A 260 14.87 10.11 -20.67
C THR A 260 14.27 11.41 -21.21
N ARG A 261 14.56 11.69 -22.49
CA ARG A 261 13.87 12.70 -23.32
C ARG A 261 13.17 12.04 -24.51
N ASN A 262 13.15 10.70 -24.56
CA ASN A 262 12.57 9.97 -25.68
C ASN A 262 11.05 10.09 -25.67
N ILE A 263 10.52 10.99 -26.51
CA ILE A 263 9.09 11.27 -26.62
C ILE A 263 8.27 10.04 -27.02
N GLU A 264 8.80 9.21 -27.95
CA GLU A 264 8.13 7.98 -28.36
C GLU A 264 8.05 6.97 -27.21
N GLY A 265 9.15 6.85 -26.44
CA GLY A 265 9.19 6.02 -25.22
C GLY A 265 8.18 6.48 -24.18
N LEU A 266 8.06 7.79 -23.99
CA LEU A 266 7.06 8.37 -23.07
C LEU A 266 5.62 8.10 -23.54
N HIS A 267 5.35 8.26 -24.84
CA HIS A 267 4.02 7.97 -25.42
C HIS A 267 3.65 6.49 -25.22
N LYS A 268 4.57 5.55 -25.54
CA LYS A 268 4.36 4.10 -25.32
C LYS A 268 4.11 3.76 -23.86
N THR A 269 4.87 4.38 -22.96
CA THR A 269 4.69 4.19 -21.52
C THR A 269 3.31 4.69 -21.07
N LEU A 270 2.89 5.89 -21.49
CA LEU A 270 1.56 6.42 -21.17
C LEU A 270 0.42 5.56 -21.72
N LEU A 271 0.58 5.02 -22.93
CA LEU A 271 -0.40 4.08 -23.50
C LEU A 271 -0.53 2.81 -22.66
N HIS A 272 0.61 2.22 -22.28
CA HIS A 272 0.61 1.03 -21.40
C HIS A 272 -0.03 1.33 -20.02
N LEU A 273 0.28 2.49 -19.44
CA LEU A 273 -0.35 2.90 -18.19
C LEU A 273 -1.86 3.13 -18.34
N ALA A 274 -2.31 3.70 -19.48
CA ALA A 274 -3.74 3.89 -19.76
C ALA A 274 -4.49 2.56 -19.84
N ASP A 275 -3.93 1.56 -20.53
CA ASP A 275 -4.48 0.20 -20.60
C ASP A 275 -4.59 -0.45 -19.20
N GLN A 276 -3.53 -0.38 -18.39
CA GLN A 276 -3.54 -0.91 -17.03
C GLN A 276 -4.60 -0.24 -16.14
N ILE A 277 -4.74 1.09 -16.26
CA ILE A 277 -5.70 1.85 -15.45
C ILE A 277 -7.13 1.52 -15.89
N MET A 278 -7.39 1.46 -17.20
CA MET A 278 -8.71 1.11 -17.72
C MET A 278 -9.11 -0.31 -17.28
N PHE A 279 -8.19 -1.27 -17.37
CA PHE A 279 -8.41 -2.63 -16.87
C PHE A 279 -8.81 -2.64 -15.39
N ARG A 280 -8.06 -1.93 -14.52
CA ARG A 280 -8.33 -1.86 -13.08
C ARG A 280 -9.65 -1.13 -12.76
N LEU A 281 -10.01 -0.10 -13.53
CA LEU A 281 -11.32 0.57 -13.40
C LEU A 281 -12.46 -0.42 -13.64
N LEU A 282 -12.36 -1.19 -14.73
CA LEU A 282 -13.39 -2.19 -15.11
C LEU A 282 -13.45 -3.33 -14.09
N GLU A 283 -12.28 -3.88 -13.67
CA GLU A 283 -12.20 -4.97 -12.71
C GLU A 283 -12.83 -4.60 -11.36
N GLN A 284 -12.63 -3.36 -10.89
CA GLN A 284 -13.15 -2.89 -9.63
C GLN A 284 -14.56 -2.28 -9.73
N GLY A 285 -15.14 -2.24 -10.94
CA GLY A 285 -16.47 -1.70 -11.18
C GLY A 285 -16.56 -0.18 -10.99
N TYR A 286 -15.47 0.56 -11.27
CA TYR A 286 -15.45 2.01 -11.21
C TYR A 286 -15.46 2.65 -12.61
N VAL A 287 -15.97 3.87 -12.66
CA VAL A 287 -15.77 4.85 -13.73
C VAL A 287 -15.16 6.11 -13.12
N GLY A 288 -14.45 6.89 -13.92
CA GLY A 288 -13.84 8.14 -13.44
C GLY A 288 -13.95 9.26 -14.47
N LYS A 289 -13.82 10.50 -14.04
CA LYS A 289 -13.99 11.69 -14.88
C LYS A 289 -12.73 12.54 -15.00
N THR A 290 -11.73 12.33 -14.16
CA THR A 290 -10.54 13.18 -14.12
C THR A 290 -9.30 12.35 -14.44
N VAL A 291 -8.62 12.69 -15.53
CA VAL A 291 -7.28 12.14 -15.85
C VAL A 291 -6.23 13.07 -15.28
N PHE A 292 -5.19 12.52 -14.69
CA PHE A 292 -4.02 13.27 -14.24
C PHE A 292 -2.73 12.55 -14.62
N ILE A 293 -1.69 13.36 -14.89
CA ILE A 293 -0.32 12.88 -15.06
C ILE A 293 0.55 13.40 -13.92
N LYS A 294 1.63 12.65 -13.65
CA LYS A 294 2.71 13.02 -12.74
C LYS A 294 4.02 12.91 -13.49
N LEU A 295 4.79 13.97 -13.49
CA LEU A 295 6.14 14.02 -14.07
C LEU A 295 7.12 14.30 -12.94
N ARG A 296 8.18 13.48 -12.85
CA ARG A 296 9.32 13.77 -11.98
C ARG A 296 10.56 13.89 -12.84
N TYR A 297 11.27 14.98 -12.66
CA TYR A 297 12.51 15.25 -13.37
C TYR A 297 13.75 14.64 -12.67
N SER A 298 14.89 14.75 -13.31
CA SER A 298 16.17 14.23 -12.79
C SER A 298 16.60 14.84 -11.45
N ASP A 299 16.23 16.09 -11.20
CA ASP A 299 16.45 16.84 -9.95
C ASP A 299 15.43 16.49 -8.84
N PHE A 300 14.56 15.50 -9.07
CA PHE A 300 13.45 15.09 -8.21
C PHE A 300 12.31 16.13 -8.06
N SER A 301 12.35 17.27 -8.75
CA SER A 301 11.19 18.12 -8.85
C SER A 301 10.03 17.35 -9.47
N THR A 302 8.81 17.53 -8.93
CA THR A 302 7.65 16.75 -9.33
C THR A 302 6.49 17.69 -9.67
N PHE A 303 5.91 17.49 -10.85
CA PHE A 303 4.76 18.24 -11.34
C PHE A 303 3.59 17.30 -11.60
N THR A 304 2.39 17.81 -11.36
CA THR A 304 1.14 17.15 -11.70
C THR A 304 0.28 18.04 -12.57
N ALA A 305 -0.43 17.44 -13.50
CA ALA A 305 -1.44 18.13 -14.30
C ALA A 305 -2.68 17.27 -14.40
N ARG A 306 -3.85 17.86 -14.46
CA ARG A 306 -5.11 17.13 -14.53
C ARG A 306 -6.09 17.80 -15.49
N GLN A 307 -7.00 16.99 -16.03
CA GLN A 307 -8.15 17.44 -16.81
C GLN A 307 -9.38 16.65 -16.39
N THR A 308 -10.46 17.38 -16.09
CA THR A 308 -11.75 16.77 -15.71
C THR A 308 -12.72 16.89 -16.89
N LEU A 309 -13.38 15.79 -17.21
CA LEU A 309 -14.40 15.72 -18.27
C LEU A 309 -15.79 15.91 -17.69
N LYS A 310 -16.73 16.29 -18.54
CA LYS A 310 -18.17 16.34 -18.19
C LYS A 310 -18.79 14.93 -18.08
N HIS A 311 -18.25 13.97 -18.81
CA HIS A 311 -18.70 12.58 -18.84
C HIS A 311 -17.64 11.60 -18.28
N PRO A 312 -18.01 10.41 -17.84
CA PRO A 312 -17.07 9.37 -17.46
C PRO A 312 -16.21 8.92 -18.64
N LEU A 313 -14.95 8.59 -18.36
CA LEU A 313 -13.99 8.00 -19.30
C LEU A 313 -14.51 6.65 -19.81
N ARG A 314 -14.35 6.37 -21.10
CA ARG A 314 -14.94 5.23 -21.79
C ARG A 314 -13.91 4.23 -22.33
N SER A 315 -12.70 4.69 -22.65
CA SER A 315 -11.65 3.84 -23.22
C SER A 315 -10.26 4.27 -22.78
N GLU A 316 -9.27 3.37 -22.95
CA GLU A 316 -7.86 3.71 -22.72
C GLU A 316 -7.34 4.73 -23.74
N GLU A 317 -7.89 4.76 -24.96
CA GLU A 317 -7.50 5.74 -25.99
C GLU A 317 -7.87 7.15 -25.54
N GLU A 318 -9.05 7.34 -24.92
CA GLU A 318 -9.47 8.63 -24.37
C GLU A 318 -8.53 9.06 -23.23
N ILE A 319 -8.20 8.15 -22.30
CA ILE A 319 -7.23 8.39 -21.21
C ILE A 319 -5.87 8.77 -21.79
N HIS A 320 -5.37 7.99 -22.77
CA HIS A 320 -4.08 8.21 -23.41
C HIS A 320 -4.02 9.56 -24.13
N LYS A 321 -5.03 9.90 -24.93
CA LYS A 321 -5.11 11.18 -25.64
C LYS A 321 -5.00 12.37 -24.66
N ILE A 322 -5.79 12.34 -23.58
CA ILE A 322 -5.73 13.39 -22.56
C ILE A 322 -4.36 13.42 -21.87
N ALA A 323 -3.78 12.28 -21.59
CA ALA A 323 -2.44 12.18 -20.99
C ALA A 323 -1.35 12.83 -21.89
N LEU A 324 -1.43 12.60 -23.20
CA LEU A 324 -0.52 13.25 -24.18
C LEU A 324 -0.70 14.76 -24.22
N ASP A 325 -1.94 15.24 -24.21
CA ASP A 325 -2.23 16.68 -24.17
C ASP A 325 -1.71 17.34 -22.90
N LEU A 326 -1.84 16.66 -21.76
CA LEU A 326 -1.29 17.13 -20.49
C LEU A 326 0.25 17.10 -20.48
N LEU A 327 0.86 16.06 -21.07
CA LEU A 327 2.31 15.96 -21.22
C LEU A 327 2.84 17.16 -22.06
N LYS A 328 2.27 17.41 -23.24
CA LYS A 328 2.63 18.54 -24.10
C LYS A 328 2.52 19.89 -23.42
N LYS A 329 1.53 20.08 -22.53
CA LYS A 329 1.32 21.32 -21.78
C LYS A 329 2.34 21.54 -20.65
N LYS A 330 2.93 20.47 -20.11
CA LYS A 330 3.74 20.52 -18.87
C LYS A 330 5.20 20.19 -19.07
N TRP A 331 5.55 19.46 -20.12
CA TRP A 331 6.94 19.11 -20.42
C TRP A 331 7.48 20.05 -21.49
N ASP A 332 8.67 20.58 -21.25
CA ASP A 332 9.39 21.49 -22.13
C ASP A 332 10.12 20.78 -23.29
N ASN A 333 10.01 19.47 -23.42
CA ASN A 333 10.70 18.57 -24.35
C ASN A 333 12.25 18.54 -24.19
N HIS A 334 12.80 19.23 -23.20
CA HIS A 334 14.25 19.35 -22.98
C HIS A 334 14.68 18.73 -21.65
N SER A 335 13.90 18.93 -20.58
CA SER A 335 14.20 18.43 -19.26
C SER A 335 14.12 16.89 -19.22
N LEU A 336 15.10 16.26 -18.57
CA LEU A 336 15.17 14.81 -18.43
C LEU A 336 14.08 14.32 -17.46
N ILE A 337 13.23 13.42 -17.92
CA ILE A 337 12.17 12.78 -17.14
C ILE A 337 12.70 11.51 -16.48
N ARG A 338 12.59 11.46 -15.16
CA ARG A 338 12.92 10.31 -14.32
C ARG A 338 11.75 9.37 -14.13
N LEU A 339 10.52 9.91 -13.99
CA LEU A 339 9.32 9.15 -13.74
C LEU A 339 8.14 9.78 -14.46
N VAL A 340 7.31 8.92 -15.05
CA VAL A 340 5.99 9.28 -15.55
C VAL A 340 4.92 8.47 -14.83
N GLY A 341 3.87 9.15 -14.38
CA GLY A 341 2.69 8.55 -13.79
C GLY A 341 1.42 8.99 -14.50
N LEU A 342 0.44 8.12 -14.51
CA LEU A 342 -0.89 8.36 -15.05
C LEU A 342 -1.94 7.88 -14.04
N GLY A 343 -3.06 8.57 -13.93
CA GLY A 343 -4.14 8.14 -13.06
C GLY A 343 -5.48 8.74 -13.40
N VAL A 344 -6.52 8.11 -12.87
CA VAL A 344 -7.91 8.51 -12.98
C VAL A 344 -8.47 8.73 -11.58
N SER A 345 -9.13 9.84 -11.37
CA SER A 345 -9.80 10.22 -10.11
C SER A 345 -11.25 10.65 -10.36
N SER A 346 -11.92 11.14 -9.33
CA SER A 346 -13.37 11.36 -9.34
C SER A 346 -14.09 10.06 -9.69
N LEU A 347 -13.77 9.01 -8.91
CA LEU A 347 -14.29 7.66 -9.13
C LEU A 347 -15.73 7.55 -8.63
N GLU A 348 -16.58 6.93 -9.44
CA GLU A 348 -17.96 6.57 -9.13
C GLU A 348 -18.16 5.07 -9.42
N LYS A 349 -19.01 4.37 -8.66
CA LYS A 349 -19.36 2.98 -8.99
C LYS A 349 -20.18 2.96 -10.29
N LYS A 350 -19.83 2.03 -11.18
CA LYS A 350 -20.58 1.80 -12.42
C LYS A 350 -22.04 1.49 -12.07
N GLY A 351 -22.97 2.32 -12.56
CA GLY A 351 -24.42 2.16 -12.31
C GLY A 351 -25.00 3.07 -11.22
N SER A 352 -24.21 3.86 -10.49
CA SER A 352 -24.71 4.68 -9.39
C SER A 352 -25.51 5.93 -9.82
N HIS A 353 -25.52 6.40 -11.05
CA HIS A 353 -26.41 7.44 -11.65
C HIS A 353 -26.11 7.53 -13.16
N GLN A 354 -26.65 6.64 -13.97
CA GLN A 354 -26.72 6.92 -15.41
C GLN A 354 -28.05 7.62 -15.70
N GLN A 355 -28.01 8.95 -15.81
CA GLN A 355 -28.95 9.63 -16.65
C GLN A 355 -28.66 9.16 -18.08
N ILE A 356 -29.59 8.36 -18.66
CA ILE A 356 -29.47 7.85 -20.02
C ILE A 356 -29.50 9.08 -20.93
N GLU A 357 -28.32 9.46 -21.48
CA GLU A 357 -28.28 10.41 -22.60
C GLU A 357 -28.93 9.70 -23.81
N LEU A 358 -30.04 10.20 -24.24
CA LEU A 358 -30.92 9.61 -25.28
C LEU A 358 -30.24 9.53 -26.68
N PHE A 359 -29.03 10.04 -26.87
CA PHE A 359 -28.33 10.15 -28.15
C PHE A 359 -26.86 9.82 -28.04
N CYS A 360 -26.46 8.54 -28.02
CA CYS A 360 -25.04 8.14 -28.12
C CYS A 360 -24.86 6.73 -28.69
N ASP A 361 -24.88 6.58 -30.02
CA ASP A 361 -24.70 5.27 -30.70
C ASP A 361 -23.23 4.85 -30.92
N ALA A 362 -22.26 5.79 -30.99
CA ALA A 362 -20.85 5.45 -31.22
C ALA A 362 -20.06 5.04 -29.95
N ALA A 363 -20.56 5.40 -28.77
CA ALA A 363 -19.86 5.16 -27.50
C ALA A 363 -20.02 3.72 -26.98
N ASP A 364 -21.00 2.99 -27.45
CA ASP A 364 -21.35 1.64 -26.95
C ASP A 364 -20.40 0.56 -27.51
N GLN A 365 -19.83 0.73 -28.71
CA GLN A 365 -18.91 -0.24 -29.31
C GLN A 365 -17.55 -0.32 -28.56
N HIS A 366 -16.96 0.81 -28.18
CA HIS A 366 -15.68 0.83 -27.44
C HIS A 366 -15.84 0.18 -26.04
N SER A 367 -16.93 0.46 -25.35
CA SER A 367 -17.23 -0.17 -24.06
C SER A 367 -17.42 -1.70 -24.17
N LYS A 368 -17.98 -2.20 -25.26
CA LYS A 368 -18.14 -3.64 -25.51
C LYS A 368 -16.81 -4.34 -25.74
N VAL A 369 -15.90 -3.72 -26.50
CA VAL A 369 -14.53 -4.25 -26.75
C VAL A 369 -13.74 -4.29 -25.44
N GLU A 370 -13.77 -3.23 -24.64
CA GLU A 370 -13.10 -3.19 -23.33
C GLU A 370 -13.59 -4.30 -22.39
N ASN A 371 -14.90 -4.47 -22.29
CA ASN A 371 -15.50 -5.52 -21.48
C ASN A 371 -15.11 -6.93 -21.99
N ALA A 372 -15.05 -7.14 -23.31
CA ALA A 372 -14.62 -8.43 -23.89
C ALA A 372 -13.15 -8.74 -23.58
N VAL A 373 -12.26 -7.75 -23.73
CA VAL A 373 -10.84 -7.88 -23.37
C VAL A 373 -10.68 -8.19 -21.87
N GLN A 374 -11.46 -7.55 -21.00
CA GLN A 374 -11.48 -7.82 -19.58
C GLN A 374 -11.87 -9.27 -19.26
N ILE A 375 -12.95 -9.76 -19.86
CA ILE A 375 -13.42 -11.14 -19.65
C ILE A 375 -12.34 -12.16 -20.04
N ILE A 376 -11.60 -11.89 -21.11
CA ILE A 376 -10.56 -12.79 -21.58
C ILE A 376 -9.33 -12.74 -20.68
N ARG A 377 -8.92 -11.54 -20.23
CA ARG A 377 -7.81 -11.37 -19.28
C ARG A 377 -8.11 -11.94 -17.90
N SER A 378 -9.35 -11.79 -17.40
CA SER A 378 -9.76 -12.38 -16.11
C SER A 378 -9.75 -13.91 -16.11
N LYS A 379 -9.85 -14.56 -17.31
CA LYS A 379 -9.67 -16.00 -17.50
C LYS A 379 -8.18 -16.41 -17.64
N GLY A 380 -7.24 -15.53 -17.32
CA GLY A 380 -5.79 -15.81 -17.34
C GLY A 380 -5.16 -15.85 -18.74
N ARG A 381 -5.88 -15.40 -19.79
CA ARG A 381 -5.35 -15.32 -21.16
C ARG A 381 -4.72 -13.94 -21.40
N ASN A 382 -3.45 -13.92 -21.81
CA ASN A 382 -2.76 -12.68 -22.21
C ASN A 382 -3.24 -12.26 -23.59
N ILE A 383 -4.07 -11.22 -23.67
CA ILE A 383 -4.45 -10.55 -24.91
C ILE A 383 -3.93 -9.11 -24.82
N ASN A 384 -3.09 -8.75 -25.80
CA ASN A 384 -2.66 -7.37 -26.02
C ASN A 384 -3.43 -6.79 -27.18
N LYS A 385 -3.92 -5.55 -27.04
CA LYS A 385 -4.48 -4.83 -28.17
C LYS A 385 -3.38 -4.54 -29.21
N ALA A 386 -3.74 -4.45 -30.47
CA ALA A 386 -2.80 -4.18 -31.57
C ALA A 386 -1.98 -2.90 -31.33
N SER A 387 -2.58 -1.88 -30.68
CA SER A 387 -1.91 -0.64 -30.31
C SER A 387 -0.77 -0.80 -29.28
N LEU A 388 -0.74 -1.91 -28.52
CA LEU A 388 0.30 -2.24 -27.54
C LEU A 388 1.39 -3.17 -28.08
N ILE A 389 1.21 -3.70 -29.32
CA ILE A 389 2.20 -4.59 -29.92
C ILE A 389 3.31 -3.73 -30.54
N PRO A 390 4.59 -3.93 -30.17
CA PRO A 390 5.69 -3.23 -30.80
C PRO A 390 5.69 -3.55 -32.29
N HIS A 391 5.59 -2.55 -33.17
CA HIS A 391 5.83 -2.76 -34.61
C HIS A 391 7.25 -3.32 -34.75
N ARG A 392 7.38 -4.59 -35.18
CA ARG A 392 8.62 -5.10 -35.68
C ARG A 392 9.00 -4.20 -36.85
N LYS A 393 10.08 -3.41 -36.73
CA LYS A 393 10.74 -2.82 -37.91
C LYS A 393 11.18 -4.01 -38.77
N ASN A 394 10.48 -4.22 -39.86
CA ASN A 394 11.01 -5.10 -40.93
C ASN A 394 12.35 -4.52 -41.31
N GLY A 395 13.42 -5.23 -40.95
CA GLY A 395 14.75 -4.94 -41.44
C GLY A 395 14.77 -5.21 -42.95
N VAL A 396 15.19 -4.22 -43.67
CA VAL A 396 15.85 -4.37 -44.96
C VAL A 396 17.32 -4.07 -44.73
#